data_1d056c4078669f5d4a9f91d7307411d0
#
_entry.id   1d056c4078669f5d4a9f91d7307411d0
#
_cell.length_a   1.000
_cell.length_b   1.000
_cell.length_c   1.000
_cell.angle_alpha   90.00
_cell.angle_beta   90.00
_cell.angle_gamma   90.00
#
_symmetry.space_group_name_H-M   'P 1'
#
loop_
_entity.id
_entity.type
_entity.pdbx_description
1 polymer ?
#
loop_
_entity_poly.entity_id
_entity_poly.type
_entity_poly.pdbx_seq_one_letter_code
_entity_poly.pdbx_strand_id
1 'polypeptide(L)'
;NDWTTATGKQVHLSLCFNPSHLEFVNPVATGRVRARQDLMGDTKRTRSMAVLIHGDAAFIGEGVVQETLNLSRVPGYTVGGTLHIIVNNQIGFTTRPNEGRSSMYATSVAKMLPAPIFHVNGEDPEAVAQCVLLALEFRARYQLDVVIDMYGYRRLGHNESDEPTFTQPVLYRRIAERKSVREGYLEHLLKLGEVTRAEADQIATHRQTLLEQNLAEARSEPGTQLKFERSKKWKNYFGGPEPTEETATGVDKQKLAALLEAQTRLPDDFHPHPKIVRWLAARKKMAREEHALDWAAAESLAFATLALEGVRIRLSGEDSGRGTFSHRHAVLHDYENGQLYT
;
A
#
# COMPACT_ATOMS: atom_id res chain seq x y z
N ASN A 1 4.98 14.94 6.06
CA ASN A 1 6.08 15.47 6.87
C ASN A 1 7.42 14.97 6.31
N ASP A 2 8.43 15.83 6.36
CA ASP A 2 9.79 15.47 5.99
C ASP A 2 10.60 15.17 7.25
N TRP A 3 11.41 14.13 7.17
CA TRP A 3 12.25 13.68 8.26
C TRP A 3 13.70 13.64 7.80
N THR A 4 14.60 14.20 8.62
CA THR A 4 16.04 14.11 8.38
C THR A 4 16.61 12.91 9.11
N THR A 5 17.17 11.96 8.38
CA THR A 5 17.82 10.78 8.95
C THR A 5 19.11 11.15 9.68
N ALA A 6 19.65 10.26 10.51
CA ALA A 6 20.94 10.44 11.17
C ALA A 6 22.11 10.66 10.18
N THR A 7 21.96 10.23 8.93
CA THR A 7 22.94 10.45 7.84
C THR A 7 22.70 11.75 7.07
N GLY A 8 21.76 12.59 7.49
CA GLY A 8 21.42 13.87 6.84
C GLY A 8 20.52 13.76 5.61
N LYS A 9 20.04 12.58 5.27
CA LYS A 9 19.13 12.39 4.14
C LYS A 9 17.70 12.79 4.50
N GLN A 10 17.00 13.45 3.59
CA GLN A 10 15.58 13.77 3.74
C GLN A 10 14.71 12.59 3.29
N VAL A 11 13.76 12.22 4.13
CA VAL A 11 12.76 11.20 3.84
C VAL A 11 11.37 11.80 4.02
N HIS A 12 10.55 11.72 2.97
CA HIS A 12 9.16 12.16 3.04
C HIS A 12 8.27 11.07 3.62
N LEU A 13 7.62 11.35 4.75
CA LEU A 13 6.65 10.49 5.39
C LEU A 13 5.23 10.93 5.03
N SER A 14 4.43 10.02 4.53
CA SER A 14 3.04 10.27 4.15
C SER A 14 2.13 9.20 4.71
N LEU A 15 1.13 9.62 5.48
CA LEU A 15 0.09 8.73 5.98
C LEU A 15 -0.99 8.53 4.91
N CYS A 16 -1.42 7.30 4.70
CA CYS A 16 -2.60 7.01 3.90
C CYS A 16 -3.88 7.23 4.72
N PHE A 17 -4.90 7.79 4.08
CA PHE A 17 -6.24 7.77 4.67
C PHE A 17 -6.68 6.32 4.84
N ASN A 18 -7.29 6.03 5.97
CA ASN A 18 -7.65 4.68 6.39
C ASN A 18 -9.15 4.62 6.71
N PRO A 19 -9.91 3.71 6.11
CA PRO A 19 -11.32 3.50 6.48
C PRO A 19 -11.42 2.72 7.80
N SER A 20 -12.62 2.64 8.36
CA SER A 20 -12.90 1.81 9.54
C SER A 20 -12.84 0.30 9.26
N HIS A 21 -12.89 -0.11 8.00
CA HIS A 21 -12.69 -1.49 7.58
C HIS A 21 -11.21 -1.83 7.68
N LEU A 22 -10.87 -2.69 8.65
CA LEU A 22 -9.49 -3.08 8.93
C LEU A 22 -8.85 -3.74 7.69
N GLU A 23 -7.56 -3.49 7.50
CA GLU A 23 -6.69 -4.06 6.47
C GLU A 23 -6.96 -3.60 5.01
N PHE A 24 -8.09 -2.95 4.73
CA PHE A 24 -8.41 -2.49 3.36
C PHE A 24 -7.46 -1.40 2.84
N VAL A 25 -6.76 -0.71 3.73
CA VAL A 25 -5.71 0.25 3.33
C VAL A 25 -4.47 -0.41 2.75
N ASN A 26 -4.23 -1.70 2.99
CA ASN A 26 -3.01 -2.40 2.57
C ASN A 26 -2.80 -2.34 1.04
N PRO A 27 -3.73 -2.81 0.19
CA PRO A 27 -3.59 -2.69 -1.25
C PRO A 27 -3.60 -1.23 -1.73
N VAL A 28 -4.29 -0.32 -1.03
CA VAL A 28 -4.29 1.12 -1.37
C VAL A 28 -2.91 1.74 -1.14
N ALA A 29 -2.28 1.45 0.00
CA ALA A 29 -0.94 1.97 0.32
C ALA A 29 0.12 1.43 -0.65
N THR A 30 0.10 0.13 -0.96
CA THR A 30 1.02 -0.48 -1.92
C THR A 30 0.79 0.05 -3.33
N GLY A 31 -0.47 0.22 -3.76
CA GLY A 31 -0.83 0.84 -5.04
C GLY A 31 -0.34 2.29 -5.14
N ARG A 32 -0.46 3.06 -4.06
CA ARG A 32 0.05 4.43 -3.97
C ARG A 32 1.58 4.50 -4.09
N VAL A 33 2.28 3.57 -3.43
CA VAL A 33 3.75 3.45 -3.57
C VAL A 33 4.13 3.12 -5.01
N ARG A 34 3.45 2.13 -5.62
CA ARG A 34 3.70 1.77 -7.02
C ARG A 34 3.49 2.94 -7.97
N ALA A 35 2.41 3.68 -7.83
CA ALA A 35 2.14 4.85 -8.65
C ALA A 35 3.24 5.91 -8.52
N ARG A 36 3.75 6.15 -7.31
CA ARG A 36 4.87 7.07 -7.08
C ARG A 36 6.16 6.58 -7.73
N GLN A 37 6.48 5.29 -7.60
CA GLN A 37 7.65 4.69 -8.26
C GLN A 37 7.58 4.87 -9.78
N ASP A 38 6.45 4.56 -10.39
CA ASP A 38 6.24 4.72 -11.83
C ASP A 38 6.33 6.20 -12.27
N LEU A 39 5.79 7.13 -11.48
CA LEU A 39 5.89 8.57 -11.77
C LEU A 39 7.32 9.12 -11.65
N MET A 40 8.13 8.57 -10.75
CA MET A 40 9.53 8.96 -10.55
C MET A 40 10.50 8.22 -11.49
N GLY A 41 10.02 7.28 -12.30
CA GLY A 41 10.86 6.40 -13.10
C GLY A 41 11.72 5.45 -12.25
N ASP A 42 11.28 5.12 -11.03
CA ASP A 42 12.00 4.20 -10.14
C ASP A 42 11.73 2.74 -10.51
N THR A 43 12.32 2.31 -11.61
CA THR A 43 12.19 0.93 -12.10
C THR A 43 12.80 -0.09 -11.16
N LYS A 44 13.78 0.32 -10.35
CA LYS A 44 14.45 -0.52 -9.35
C LYS A 44 13.69 -0.61 -8.01
N ARG A 45 12.62 0.17 -7.83
CA ARG A 45 11.76 0.18 -6.64
C ARG A 45 12.50 0.37 -5.31
N THR A 46 13.50 1.24 -5.33
CA THR A 46 14.38 1.51 -4.18
C THR A 46 14.11 2.86 -3.50
N ARG A 47 13.33 3.75 -4.12
CA ARG A 47 13.18 5.14 -3.67
C ARG A 47 11.97 5.38 -2.78
N SER A 48 11.07 4.41 -2.70
CA SER A 48 9.89 4.47 -1.82
C SER A 48 9.49 3.08 -1.34
N MET A 49 8.83 3.00 -0.20
CA MET A 49 8.30 1.76 0.34
C MET A 49 6.99 2.00 1.09
N ALA A 50 6.20 0.95 1.26
CA ALA A 50 5.07 0.92 2.18
C ALA A 50 5.52 0.39 3.54
N VAL A 51 4.98 0.99 4.60
CA VAL A 51 4.99 0.45 5.97
C VAL A 51 3.54 0.25 6.36
N LEU A 52 3.15 -0.97 6.63
CA LEU A 52 1.80 -1.36 7.02
C LEU A 52 1.80 -1.77 8.49
N ILE A 53 0.93 -1.16 9.28
CA ILE A 53 0.81 -1.43 10.72
C ILE A 53 -0.54 -2.13 10.93
N HIS A 54 -0.49 -3.29 11.55
CA HIS A 54 -1.62 -4.21 11.71
C HIS A 54 -1.90 -4.52 13.18
N GLY A 55 -3.15 -4.83 13.50
CA GLY A 55 -3.49 -5.58 14.70
C GLY A 55 -3.38 -7.10 14.44
N ASP A 56 -3.04 -7.88 15.45
CA ASP A 56 -2.81 -9.32 15.30
C ASP A 56 -4.08 -10.08 14.87
N ALA A 57 -5.24 -9.73 15.41
CA ALA A 57 -6.51 -10.37 15.06
C ALA A 57 -6.94 -10.04 13.63
N ALA A 58 -6.77 -8.80 13.18
CA ALA A 58 -7.09 -8.37 11.83
C ALA A 58 -6.14 -9.01 10.81
N PHE A 59 -4.84 -9.01 11.08
CA PHE A 59 -3.84 -9.56 10.17
C PHE A 59 -4.09 -11.02 9.80
N ILE A 60 -4.50 -11.84 10.74
CA ILE A 60 -4.78 -13.25 10.47
C ILE A 60 -6.22 -13.51 10.02
N GLY A 61 -7.15 -12.61 10.37
CA GLY A 61 -8.60 -12.82 10.18
C GLY A 61 -9.19 -12.20 8.91
N GLU A 62 -8.52 -11.22 8.32
CA GLU A 62 -9.03 -10.47 7.17
C GLU A 62 -8.43 -10.98 5.84
N GLY A 63 -9.27 -11.54 4.96
CA GLY A 63 -8.83 -12.15 3.70
C GLY A 63 -8.02 -11.23 2.77
N VAL A 64 -8.26 -9.91 2.83
CA VAL A 64 -7.52 -8.90 2.06
C VAL A 64 -6.02 -8.86 2.39
N VAL A 65 -5.62 -9.33 3.58
CA VAL A 65 -4.19 -9.47 3.95
C VAL A 65 -3.52 -10.51 3.07
N GLN A 66 -4.12 -11.71 2.97
CA GLN A 66 -3.59 -12.79 2.15
C GLN A 66 -3.56 -12.41 0.68
N GLU A 67 -4.59 -11.72 0.18
CA GLU A 67 -4.63 -11.22 -1.20
C GLU A 67 -3.53 -10.19 -1.44
N THR A 68 -3.31 -9.25 -0.53
CA THR A 68 -2.22 -8.25 -0.62
C THR A 68 -0.84 -8.92 -0.63
N LEU A 69 -0.63 -9.87 0.27
CA LEU A 69 0.61 -10.66 0.33
C LEU A 69 0.84 -11.42 -0.99
N ASN A 70 -0.19 -12.06 -1.53
CA ASN A 70 -0.11 -12.79 -2.79
C ASN A 70 0.28 -11.90 -3.98
N LEU A 71 -0.14 -10.63 -3.98
CA LEU A 71 0.20 -9.67 -5.03
C LEU A 71 1.65 -9.13 -4.94
N SER A 72 2.30 -9.26 -3.81
CA SER A 72 3.59 -8.58 -3.51
C SER A 72 4.71 -8.88 -4.52
N ARG A 73 4.72 -10.07 -5.12
CA ARG A 73 5.72 -10.52 -6.10
C ARG A 73 5.21 -10.59 -7.53
N VAL A 74 3.94 -10.32 -7.76
CA VAL A 74 3.38 -10.27 -9.12
C VAL A 74 3.94 -9.03 -9.83
N PRO A 75 4.53 -9.16 -11.04
CA PRO A 75 5.25 -8.07 -11.72
C PRO A 75 4.44 -6.79 -11.87
N GLY A 76 3.13 -6.91 -12.12
CA GLY A 76 2.21 -5.77 -12.23
C GLY A 76 1.98 -5.03 -10.91
N TYR A 77 2.23 -5.64 -9.75
CA TYR A 77 1.87 -5.12 -8.43
C TYR A 77 3.04 -4.90 -7.49
N THR A 78 4.17 -5.57 -7.71
CA THR A 78 5.34 -5.47 -6.81
C THR A 78 5.79 -4.03 -6.60
N VAL A 79 6.17 -3.72 -5.35
CA VAL A 79 6.70 -2.42 -4.91
C VAL A 79 8.13 -2.53 -4.39
N GLY A 80 8.78 -3.68 -4.57
CA GLY A 80 10.14 -3.93 -4.06
C GLY A 80 10.15 -4.20 -2.56
N GLY A 81 9.12 -4.89 -2.07
CA GLY A 81 8.93 -5.29 -0.68
C GLY A 81 8.25 -4.24 0.20
N THR A 82 7.44 -4.73 1.11
CA THR A 82 6.67 -4.00 2.11
C THR A 82 7.14 -4.39 3.51
N LEU A 83 7.21 -3.44 4.43
CA LEU A 83 7.43 -3.71 5.85
C LEU A 83 6.07 -3.82 6.54
N HIS A 84 5.78 -5.02 7.07
CA HIS A 84 4.58 -5.29 7.86
C HIS A 84 4.95 -5.30 9.34
N ILE A 85 4.27 -4.49 10.15
CA ILE A 85 4.47 -4.42 11.61
C ILE A 85 3.16 -4.82 12.26
N ILE A 86 3.14 -5.97 12.90
CA ILE A 86 1.99 -6.43 13.68
C ILE A 86 2.17 -5.97 15.12
N VAL A 87 1.33 -5.01 15.55
CA VAL A 87 1.22 -4.61 16.96
C VAL A 87 0.35 -5.64 17.65
N ASN A 88 1.00 -6.72 18.10
CA ASN A 88 0.34 -7.90 18.62
C ASN A 88 -0.01 -7.71 20.09
N ASN A 89 -1.23 -7.25 20.36
CA ASN A 89 -1.72 -7.07 21.72
C ASN A 89 -2.40 -8.33 22.30
N GLN A 90 -2.39 -9.43 21.56
CA GLN A 90 -2.87 -10.75 21.96
C GLN A 90 -4.37 -10.79 22.31
N ILE A 91 -5.16 -9.90 21.70
CA ILE A 91 -6.60 -9.86 21.88
C ILE A 91 -7.29 -9.22 20.66
N GLY A 92 -8.38 -9.79 20.18
CA GLY A 92 -9.23 -9.19 19.15
C GLY A 92 -10.53 -8.67 19.76
N PHE A 93 -10.62 -7.41 20.11
CA PHE A 93 -11.68 -6.80 20.91
C PHE A 93 -11.84 -7.53 22.24
N THR A 94 -12.70 -8.57 22.31
CA THR A 94 -12.90 -9.44 23.47
C THR A 94 -12.44 -10.87 23.24
N THR A 95 -12.05 -11.22 22.00
CA THR A 95 -11.71 -12.59 21.58
C THR A 95 -10.26 -12.92 21.90
N ARG A 96 -10.04 -14.03 22.58
CA ARG A 96 -8.70 -14.54 22.90
C ARG A 96 -8.03 -15.15 21.67
N PRO A 97 -6.69 -15.25 21.62
CA PRO A 97 -5.99 -15.84 20.48
C PRO A 97 -6.44 -17.25 20.12
N ASN A 98 -6.66 -18.10 21.10
CA ASN A 98 -7.11 -19.50 20.92
C ASN A 98 -8.59 -19.63 20.49
N GLU A 99 -9.36 -18.58 20.59
CA GLU A 99 -10.74 -18.48 20.10
C GLU A 99 -10.78 -17.86 18.70
N GLY A 100 -9.79 -17.01 18.36
CA GLY A 100 -9.73 -16.27 17.11
C GLY A 100 -8.90 -16.92 16.01
N ARG A 101 -7.99 -17.86 16.34
CA ARG A 101 -7.14 -18.51 15.35
C ARG A 101 -6.70 -19.91 15.77
N SER A 102 -6.53 -20.79 14.78
CA SER A 102 -6.00 -22.14 14.98
C SER A 102 -4.47 -22.18 15.01
N SER A 103 -3.79 -21.17 14.46
CA SER A 103 -2.35 -21.11 14.41
C SER A 103 -1.75 -20.53 15.69
N MET A 104 -0.52 -20.94 16.02
CA MET A 104 0.21 -20.41 17.17
C MET A 104 0.49 -18.91 17.05
N TYR A 105 0.85 -18.45 15.86
CA TYR A 105 1.21 -17.07 15.59
C TYR A 105 0.18 -16.38 14.70
N ALA A 106 -0.11 -15.10 14.98
CA ALA A 106 -0.93 -14.26 14.10
C ALA A 106 -0.31 -14.10 12.72
N THR A 107 1.01 -14.15 12.64
CA THR A 107 1.80 -14.03 11.42
C THR A 107 1.87 -15.30 10.57
N SER A 108 1.22 -16.38 10.98
CA SER A 108 1.28 -17.65 10.23
C SER A 108 0.74 -17.55 8.80
N VAL A 109 -0.16 -16.61 8.52
CA VAL A 109 -0.66 -16.34 7.16
C VAL A 109 0.44 -15.83 6.23
N ALA A 110 1.45 -15.13 6.75
CA ALA A 110 2.57 -14.64 5.95
C ALA A 110 3.51 -15.75 5.49
N LYS A 111 3.42 -16.96 6.04
CA LYS A 111 4.22 -18.13 5.61
C LYS A 111 3.88 -18.61 4.20
N MET A 112 2.81 -18.11 3.59
CA MET A 112 2.53 -18.33 2.16
C MET A 112 3.62 -17.74 1.26
N LEU A 113 4.41 -16.79 1.76
CA LEU A 113 5.53 -16.17 1.06
C LEU A 113 6.87 -16.55 1.72
N PRO A 114 7.97 -16.58 0.97
CA PRO A 114 9.31 -16.73 1.52
C PRO A 114 9.81 -15.40 2.10
N ALA A 115 9.06 -14.83 3.06
CA ALA A 115 9.36 -13.60 3.76
C ALA A 115 9.82 -13.90 5.19
N PRO A 116 10.87 -13.25 5.71
CA PRO A 116 11.26 -13.40 7.10
C PRO A 116 10.21 -12.83 8.03
N ILE A 117 10.01 -13.51 9.17
CA ILE A 117 9.13 -13.08 10.24
C ILE A 117 9.99 -12.97 11.50
N PHE A 118 10.08 -11.76 12.05
CA PHE A 118 10.76 -11.49 13.31
C PHE A 118 9.72 -11.42 14.43
N HIS A 119 9.91 -12.23 15.48
CA HIS A 119 9.12 -12.13 16.68
C HIS A 119 9.93 -11.37 17.73
N VAL A 120 9.40 -10.26 18.22
CA VAL A 120 10.11 -9.41 19.17
C VAL A 120 9.23 -9.00 20.33
N ASN A 121 9.82 -8.92 21.53
CA ASN A 121 9.15 -8.38 22.70
C ASN A 121 9.05 -6.86 22.60
N GLY A 122 7.83 -6.33 22.52
CA GLY A 122 7.59 -4.88 22.48
C GLY A 122 7.96 -4.13 23.76
N GLU A 123 8.28 -4.84 24.85
CA GLU A 123 8.82 -4.24 26.08
C GLU A 123 10.35 -4.05 26.06
N ASP A 124 11.02 -4.54 25.00
CA ASP A 124 12.45 -4.36 24.78
C ASP A 124 12.69 -3.41 23.58
N PRO A 125 12.84 -2.09 23.81
CA PRO A 125 12.99 -1.11 22.73
C PRO A 125 14.24 -1.33 21.87
N GLU A 126 15.32 -1.87 22.42
CA GLU A 126 16.55 -2.13 21.69
C GLU A 126 16.38 -3.30 20.73
N ALA A 127 15.80 -4.40 21.20
CA ALA A 127 15.48 -5.54 20.35
C ALA A 127 14.50 -5.14 19.23
N VAL A 128 13.51 -4.29 19.51
CA VAL A 128 12.62 -3.75 18.48
C VAL A 128 13.39 -2.93 17.45
N ALA A 129 14.29 -2.04 17.91
CA ALA A 129 15.11 -1.24 16.99
C ALA A 129 16.01 -2.12 16.10
N GLN A 130 16.64 -3.14 16.67
CA GLN A 130 17.45 -4.11 15.92
C GLN A 130 16.63 -4.86 14.89
N CYS A 131 15.43 -5.35 15.24
CA CYS A 131 14.52 -6.00 14.29
C CYS A 131 14.12 -5.07 13.14
N VAL A 132 13.84 -3.80 13.42
CA VAL A 132 13.51 -2.81 12.38
C VAL A 132 14.68 -2.59 11.43
N LEU A 133 15.91 -2.45 11.96
CA LEU A 133 17.11 -2.30 11.14
C LEU A 133 17.32 -3.52 10.23
N LEU A 134 17.27 -4.73 10.79
CA LEU A 134 17.41 -5.98 10.02
C LEU A 134 16.32 -6.10 8.94
N ALA A 135 15.07 -5.74 9.27
CA ALA A 135 13.96 -5.76 8.33
C ALA A 135 14.16 -4.79 7.16
N LEU A 136 14.62 -3.57 7.46
CA LEU A 136 14.91 -2.56 6.43
C LEU A 136 16.08 -2.97 5.54
N GLU A 137 17.16 -3.52 6.12
CA GLU A 137 18.32 -4.02 5.36
C GLU A 137 17.92 -5.21 4.47
N PHE A 138 17.15 -6.16 5.01
CA PHE A 138 16.66 -7.30 4.24
C PHE A 138 15.80 -6.82 3.06
N ARG A 139 14.82 -5.95 3.31
CA ARG A 139 13.98 -5.36 2.26
C ARG A 139 14.81 -4.62 1.21
N ALA A 140 15.78 -3.83 1.63
CA ALA A 140 16.64 -3.06 0.71
C ALA A 140 17.48 -3.99 -0.18
N ARG A 141 17.99 -5.09 0.38
CA ARG A 141 18.87 -6.03 -0.32
C ARG A 141 18.11 -6.97 -1.25
N TYR A 142 16.98 -7.52 -0.78
CA TYR A 142 16.25 -8.59 -1.47
C TYR A 142 14.97 -8.13 -2.15
N GLN A 143 14.47 -6.92 -1.82
CA GLN A 143 13.22 -6.36 -2.35
C GLN A 143 12.00 -7.28 -2.13
N LEU A 144 11.96 -7.91 -0.97
CA LEU A 144 10.91 -8.79 -0.49
C LEU A 144 10.22 -8.19 0.72
N ASP A 145 8.99 -8.62 0.97
CA ASP A 145 8.27 -8.27 2.17
C ASP A 145 8.96 -8.81 3.41
N VAL A 146 8.82 -8.09 4.51
CA VAL A 146 9.32 -8.46 5.83
C VAL A 146 8.23 -8.23 6.86
N VAL A 147 8.12 -9.14 7.80
CA VAL A 147 7.10 -9.10 8.85
C VAL A 147 7.76 -8.99 10.22
N ILE A 148 7.33 -8.04 11.02
CA ILE A 148 7.71 -7.90 12.43
C ILE A 148 6.46 -8.15 13.28
N ASP A 149 6.47 -9.20 14.08
CA ASP A 149 5.45 -9.53 15.07
C ASP A 149 5.91 -8.99 16.43
N MET A 150 5.43 -7.79 16.76
CA MET A 150 5.81 -7.10 17.98
C MET A 150 4.82 -7.43 19.11
N TYR A 151 5.22 -8.30 20.02
CA TYR A 151 4.42 -8.72 21.15
C TYR A 151 4.29 -7.64 22.20
N GLY A 152 3.06 -7.34 22.54
CA GLY A 152 2.69 -6.39 23.58
C GLY A 152 1.37 -6.76 24.23
N TYR A 153 0.72 -5.78 24.79
CA TYR A 153 -0.62 -5.91 25.38
C TYR A 153 -1.38 -4.58 25.28
N ARG A 154 -2.70 -4.67 25.23
CA ARG A 154 -3.58 -3.51 25.25
C ARG A 154 -3.80 -3.08 26.71
N ARG A 155 -3.42 -1.86 27.04
CA ARG A 155 -3.48 -1.35 28.42
C ARG A 155 -4.85 -0.85 28.83
N LEU A 156 -5.59 -0.26 27.89
CA LEU A 156 -6.93 0.29 28.09
C LEU A 156 -7.97 -0.57 27.38
N GLY A 157 -9.24 -0.22 27.52
CA GLY A 157 -10.32 -0.85 26.74
C GLY A 157 -10.16 -0.62 25.22
N HIS A 158 -10.98 -1.29 24.43
CA HIS A 158 -11.00 -1.15 22.99
C HIS A 158 -11.39 0.26 22.55
N ASN A 159 -12.29 0.88 23.30
CA ASN A 159 -12.70 2.27 23.18
C ASN A 159 -13.03 2.82 24.57
N GLU A 160 -13.48 4.07 24.64
CA GLU A 160 -13.73 4.80 25.87
C GLU A 160 -14.87 4.18 26.71
N SER A 161 -15.75 3.39 26.09
CA SER A 161 -16.89 2.74 26.77
C SER A 161 -16.62 1.27 27.11
N ASP A 162 -15.49 0.70 26.68
CA ASP A 162 -15.17 -0.70 26.90
C ASP A 162 -14.48 -0.92 28.26
N GLU A 163 -15.08 -1.81 29.07
CA GLU A 163 -14.48 -2.29 30.31
C GLU A 163 -13.91 -3.72 30.09
N PRO A 164 -12.62 -3.82 29.82
CA PRO A 164 -12.02 -5.10 29.38
C PRO A 164 -11.96 -6.15 30.49
N THR A 165 -12.12 -5.76 31.75
CA THR A 165 -12.16 -6.73 32.88
C THR A 165 -13.41 -7.58 32.88
N PHE A 166 -14.47 -7.20 32.15
CA PHE A 166 -15.66 -8.03 32.01
C PHE A 166 -15.38 -9.37 31.33
N THR A 167 -14.49 -9.39 30.38
CA THR A 167 -14.15 -10.59 29.59
C THR A 167 -12.75 -11.14 29.88
N GLN A 168 -11.77 -10.32 30.26
CA GLN A 168 -10.40 -10.70 30.57
C GLN A 168 -9.92 -10.24 31.95
N PRO A 169 -10.60 -10.60 33.06
CA PRO A 169 -10.28 -10.08 34.39
C PRO A 169 -8.87 -10.45 34.87
N VAL A 170 -8.42 -11.67 34.59
CA VAL A 170 -7.09 -12.15 35.00
C VAL A 170 -5.99 -11.46 34.23
N LEU A 171 -6.16 -11.28 32.91
CA LEU A 171 -5.18 -10.60 32.06
C LEU A 171 -5.01 -9.13 32.48
N TYR A 172 -6.10 -8.41 32.66
CA TYR A 172 -6.04 -6.99 33.00
C TYR A 172 -5.55 -6.74 34.42
N ARG A 173 -5.77 -7.65 35.36
CA ARG A 173 -5.13 -7.58 36.69
C ARG A 173 -3.61 -7.64 36.56
N ARG A 174 -3.08 -8.56 35.75
CA ARG A 174 -1.63 -8.63 35.49
C ARG A 174 -1.09 -7.43 34.76
N ILE A 175 -1.85 -6.89 33.79
CA ILE A 175 -1.46 -5.68 33.07
C ILE A 175 -1.39 -4.46 34.00
N ALA A 176 -2.34 -4.34 34.94
CA ALA A 176 -2.35 -3.24 35.93
C ALA A 176 -1.14 -3.26 36.84
N GLU A 177 -0.59 -4.44 37.13
CA GLU A 177 0.59 -4.60 37.99
C GLU A 177 1.91 -4.34 37.23
N ARG A 178 1.90 -4.24 35.88
CA ARG A 178 3.10 -4.05 35.08
C ARG A 178 3.46 -2.56 35.01
N LYS A 179 4.76 -2.31 35.10
CA LYS A 179 5.34 -1.00 34.79
C LYS A 179 5.16 -0.69 33.31
N SER A 180 5.15 0.58 32.98
CA SER A 180 5.22 0.97 31.57
C SER A 180 6.55 0.52 30.94
N VAL A 181 6.58 0.35 29.61
CA VAL A 181 7.80 0.03 28.86
C VAL A 181 8.90 1.03 29.19
N ARG A 182 8.57 2.32 29.25
CA ARG A 182 9.50 3.39 29.60
C ARG A 182 10.13 3.18 30.99
N GLU A 183 9.32 2.88 32.00
CA GLU A 183 9.79 2.68 33.36
C GLU A 183 10.66 1.42 33.49
N GLY A 184 10.22 0.32 32.88
CA GLY A 184 10.98 -0.93 32.88
C GLY A 184 12.33 -0.80 32.19
N TYR A 185 12.36 -0.14 31.04
CA TYR A 185 13.59 0.13 30.30
C TYR A 185 14.53 1.08 31.04
N LEU A 186 13.99 2.16 31.62
CA LEU A 186 14.78 3.08 32.43
C LEU A 186 15.45 2.38 33.64
N GLU A 187 14.70 1.50 34.32
CA GLU A 187 15.29 0.72 35.43
C GLU A 187 16.42 -0.21 34.94
N HIS A 188 16.26 -0.78 33.74
CA HIS A 188 17.31 -1.59 33.13
C HIS A 188 18.57 -0.77 32.87
N LEU A 189 18.47 0.40 32.24
CA LEU A 189 19.59 1.28 31.96
C LEU A 189 20.28 1.82 33.23
N LEU A 190 19.49 2.15 34.26
CA LEU A 190 20.02 2.57 35.56
C LEU A 190 20.84 1.46 36.23
N LYS A 191 20.41 0.19 36.12
CA LYS A 191 21.15 -0.96 36.66
C LYS A 191 22.46 -1.22 35.93
N LEU A 192 22.50 -0.96 34.61
CA LEU A 192 23.70 -1.07 33.77
C LEU A 192 24.65 0.11 33.99
N GLY A 193 24.19 1.21 34.60
CA GLY A 193 24.98 2.42 34.77
C GLY A 193 25.17 3.24 33.50
N GLU A 194 24.36 2.97 32.47
CA GLU A 194 24.44 3.66 31.18
C GLU A 194 23.80 5.03 31.20
N VAL A 195 22.87 5.25 32.12
CA VAL A 195 22.12 6.51 32.28
C VAL A 195 21.99 6.81 33.78
N THR A 196 22.08 8.07 34.14
CA THR A 196 21.74 8.55 35.48
C THR A 196 20.25 8.94 35.56
N ARG A 197 19.70 8.95 36.76
CA ARG A 197 18.33 9.42 36.97
C ARG A 197 18.13 10.88 36.54
N ALA A 198 19.11 11.72 36.78
CA ALA A 198 19.07 13.13 36.42
C ALA A 198 19.02 13.34 34.91
N GLU A 199 19.79 12.57 34.11
CA GLU A 199 19.76 12.60 32.66
C GLU A 199 18.41 12.16 32.13
N ALA A 200 17.83 11.06 32.66
CA ALA A 200 16.53 10.58 32.28
C ALA A 200 15.41 11.61 32.55
N ASP A 201 15.46 12.29 33.70
CA ASP A 201 14.51 13.32 34.08
C ASP A 201 14.64 14.56 33.18
N GLN A 202 15.88 14.94 32.81
CA GLN A 202 16.12 16.03 31.84
C GLN A 202 15.54 15.71 30.46
N ILE A 203 15.73 14.48 29.93
CA ILE A 203 15.14 14.05 28.67
C ILE A 203 13.60 14.12 28.72
N ALA A 204 13.01 13.66 29.83
CA ALA A 204 11.56 13.69 30.01
C ALA A 204 11.03 15.13 30.03
N THR A 205 11.66 16.01 30.78
CA THR A 205 11.30 17.45 30.88
C THR A 205 11.43 18.15 29.54
N HIS A 206 12.54 17.91 28.82
CA HIS A 206 12.73 18.49 27.48
C HIS A 206 11.62 18.05 26.51
N ARG A 207 11.26 16.76 26.49
CA ARG A 207 10.18 16.24 25.64
C ARG A 207 8.83 16.83 26.01
N GLN A 208 8.52 16.95 27.27
CA GLN A 208 7.28 17.58 27.72
C GLN A 208 7.20 19.04 27.30
N THR A 209 8.25 19.82 27.50
CA THR A 209 8.33 21.22 27.09
C THR A 209 8.10 21.37 25.58
N LEU A 210 8.74 20.51 24.78
CA LEU A 210 8.56 20.52 23.31
C LEU A 210 7.11 20.24 22.92
N LEU A 211 6.45 19.28 23.56
CA LEU A 211 5.04 18.98 23.29
C LEU A 211 4.12 20.13 23.69
N GLU A 212 4.37 20.77 24.82
CA GLU A 212 3.61 21.95 25.29
C GLU A 212 3.78 23.15 24.34
N GLN A 213 5.00 23.39 23.85
CA GLN A 213 5.27 24.42 22.86
C GLN A 213 4.52 24.15 21.55
N ASN A 214 4.63 22.94 20.98
CA ASN A 214 3.91 22.56 19.77
C ASN A 214 2.39 22.67 19.93
N LEU A 215 1.86 22.33 21.11
CA LEU A 215 0.44 22.48 21.41
C LEU A 215 0.03 23.96 21.50
N ALA A 216 0.86 24.80 22.11
CA ALA A 216 0.62 26.23 22.19
C ALA A 216 0.65 26.89 20.81
N GLU A 217 1.62 26.53 19.97
CA GLU A 217 1.69 26.96 18.56
C GLU A 217 0.43 26.56 17.79
N ALA A 218 0.03 25.29 17.86
CA ALA A 218 -1.16 24.79 17.19
C ALA A 218 -2.47 25.49 17.66
N ARG A 219 -2.53 25.92 18.92
CA ARG A 219 -3.66 26.66 19.48
C ARG A 219 -3.65 28.15 19.14
N SER A 220 -2.46 28.72 18.96
CA SER A 220 -2.30 30.15 18.63
C SER A 220 -2.58 30.47 17.16
N GLU A 221 -2.48 29.49 16.28
CA GLU A 221 -2.90 29.63 14.87
C GLU A 221 -4.41 29.50 14.76
N PRO A 222 -5.19 30.61 14.60
CA PRO A 222 -6.62 30.52 14.50
C PRO A 222 -6.99 29.81 13.21
N GLY A 223 -7.40 28.55 13.38
CA GLY A 223 -8.05 27.79 12.30
C GLY A 223 -7.22 27.73 11.02
N THR A 224 -6.00 27.23 11.11
CA THR A 224 -5.35 26.71 9.91
C THR A 224 -6.20 25.52 9.49
N GLN A 225 -7.33 25.80 8.81
CA GLN A 225 -7.91 24.82 7.91
C GLN A 225 -6.69 24.34 7.13
N LEU A 226 -6.31 23.09 7.35
CA LEU A 226 -5.34 22.41 6.49
C LEU A 226 -5.78 22.78 5.09
N LYS A 227 -5.16 23.83 4.50
CA LYS A 227 -5.36 24.13 3.10
C LYS A 227 -4.87 22.90 2.40
N PHE A 228 -5.81 22.03 2.10
CA PHE A 228 -5.56 20.84 1.32
C PHE A 228 -5.13 21.36 -0.06
N GLU A 229 -3.84 21.71 -0.18
CA GLU A 229 -3.29 22.05 -1.47
C GLU A 229 -3.42 20.80 -2.33
N ARG A 230 -4.45 20.82 -3.17
CA ARG A 230 -4.61 19.80 -4.19
C ARG A 230 -3.28 19.74 -4.94
N SER A 231 -2.75 18.53 -5.11
CA SER A 231 -1.53 18.37 -5.91
C SER A 231 -1.71 19.09 -7.24
N LYS A 232 -0.64 19.62 -7.83
CA LYS A 232 -0.72 20.36 -9.11
C LYS A 232 -1.52 19.61 -10.18
N LYS A 233 -1.53 18.27 -10.14
CA LYS A 233 -2.29 17.42 -11.06
C LYS A 233 -3.81 17.51 -10.86
N TRP A 234 -4.27 17.70 -9.62
CA TRP A 234 -5.70 17.74 -9.30
C TRP A 234 -6.27 19.15 -9.16
N LYS A 235 -5.43 20.17 -9.42
CA LYS A 235 -5.81 21.58 -9.24
C LYS A 235 -7.04 21.96 -10.08
N ASN A 236 -7.16 21.42 -11.27
CA ASN A 236 -8.24 21.73 -12.23
C ASN A 236 -9.40 20.71 -12.20
N TYR A 237 -9.37 19.72 -11.29
CA TYR A 237 -10.43 18.74 -11.16
C TYR A 237 -11.26 19.02 -9.91
N PHE A 238 -12.55 19.21 -10.10
CA PHE A 238 -13.49 19.54 -9.03
C PHE A 238 -14.52 18.41 -8.94
N GLY A 239 -14.82 17.96 -7.72
CA GLY A 239 -15.98 17.13 -7.46
C GLY A 239 -17.24 18.01 -7.37
N GLY A 240 -18.40 17.40 -7.37
CA GLY A 240 -19.68 18.08 -7.27
C GLY A 240 -20.74 17.39 -8.11
N PRO A 241 -21.95 17.95 -8.21
CA PRO A 241 -22.96 17.47 -9.12
C PRO A 241 -22.48 17.55 -10.57
N GLU A 242 -22.94 16.64 -11.42
CA GLU A 242 -22.66 16.69 -12.84
C GLU A 242 -23.11 18.02 -13.45
N PRO A 243 -22.32 18.59 -14.39
CA PRO A 243 -22.77 19.76 -15.14
C PRO A 243 -24.08 19.47 -15.87
N THR A 244 -24.99 20.44 -15.87
CA THR A 244 -26.25 20.34 -16.61
C THR A 244 -26.07 20.43 -18.12
N GLU A 245 -24.91 20.95 -18.57
CA GLU A 245 -24.54 21.05 -19.96
C GLU A 245 -23.74 19.82 -20.41
N GLU A 246 -24.09 19.28 -21.57
CA GLU A 246 -23.35 18.16 -22.15
C GLU A 246 -21.89 18.57 -22.46
N THR A 247 -20.96 17.83 -21.89
CA THR A 247 -19.53 18.01 -22.21
C THR A 247 -19.23 17.34 -23.55
N ALA A 248 -18.68 18.10 -24.50
CA ALA A 248 -18.24 17.56 -25.77
C ALA A 248 -17.07 16.58 -25.59
N THR A 249 -17.34 15.29 -25.72
CA THR A 249 -16.35 14.19 -25.61
C THR A 249 -16.00 13.58 -26.97
N GLY A 250 -16.56 14.10 -28.05
CA GLY A 250 -16.32 13.61 -29.41
C GLY A 250 -14.85 13.82 -29.85
N VAL A 251 -14.35 12.85 -30.60
CA VAL A 251 -13.01 12.90 -31.20
C VAL A 251 -13.16 12.84 -32.71
N ASP A 252 -12.32 13.57 -33.43
CA ASP A 252 -12.30 13.62 -34.89
C ASP A 252 -12.26 12.21 -35.50
N LYS A 253 -13.09 12.00 -36.50
CA LYS A 253 -13.29 10.70 -37.15
C LYS A 253 -12.02 10.17 -37.85
N GLN A 254 -11.24 11.06 -38.50
CA GLN A 254 -9.99 10.66 -39.16
C GLN A 254 -8.95 10.25 -38.14
N LYS A 255 -8.91 10.94 -36.99
CA LYS A 255 -8.05 10.59 -35.85
C LYS A 255 -8.40 9.22 -35.30
N LEU A 256 -9.69 8.93 -35.10
CA LEU A 256 -10.16 7.60 -34.65
C LEU A 256 -9.80 6.49 -35.63
N ALA A 257 -10.01 6.71 -36.93
CA ALA A 257 -9.64 5.75 -37.97
C ALA A 257 -8.14 5.45 -37.97
N ALA A 258 -7.31 6.49 -37.92
CA ALA A 258 -5.85 6.35 -37.87
C ALA A 258 -5.37 5.60 -36.63
N LEU A 259 -5.98 5.86 -35.46
CA LEU A 259 -5.68 5.16 -34.22
C LEU A 259 -6.05 3.68 -34.28
N LEU A 260 -7.20 3.37 -34.81
CA LEU A 260 -7.65 1.98 -34.94
C LEU A 260 -6.78 1.20 -35.94
N GLU A 261 -6.39 1.83 -37.03
CA GLU A 261 -5.46 1.23 -37.98
C GLU A 261 -4.07 1.01 -37.38
N ALA A 262 -3.56 1.97 -36.57
CA ALA A 262 -2.29 1.84 -35.89
C ALA A 262 -2.26 0.63 -34.95
N GLN A 263 -3.34 0.36 -34.24
CA GLN A 263 -3.48 -0.81 -33.34
C GLN A 263 -3.46 -2.17 -34.07
N THR A 264 -3.55 -2.17 -35.39
CA THR A 264 -3.47 -3.42 -36.19
C THR A 264 -2.07 -3.69 -36.76
N ARG A 265 -1.10 -2.80 -36.47
CA ARG A 265 0.29 -2.99 -36.90
C ARG A 265 1.02 -3.85 -35.89
N LEU A 266 1.74 -4.82 -36.37
CA LEU A 266 2.58 -5.72 -35.58
C LEU A 266 4.05 -5.55 -36.05
N PRO A 267 5.02 -5.91 -35.20
CA PRO A 267 6.41 -6.07 -35.66
C PRO A 267 6.52 -7.08 -36.79
N ASP A 268 7.48 -6.87 -37.71
CA ASP A 268 7.65 -7.71 -38.91
C ASP A 268 7.99 -9.17 -38.59
N ASP A 269 8.65 -9.40 -37.44
CA ASP A 269 9.06 -10.71 -36.93
C ASP A 269 8.06 -11.34 -35.94
N PHE A 270 6.85 -10.76 -35.80
CA PHE A 270 5.83 -11.25 -34.89
C PHE A 270 4.83 -12.18 -35.63
N HIS A 271 4.64 -13.39 -35.11
CA HIS A 271 3.78 -14.43 -35.69
C HIS A 271 2.46 -14.54 -34.91
N PRO A 272 1.42 -13.78 -35.26
CA PRO A 272 0.14 -13.84 -34.55
C PRO A 272 -0.62 -15.15 -34.87
N HIS A 273 -1.33 -15.65 -33.87
CA HIS A 273 -2.24 -16.78 -34.08
C HIS A 273 -3.24 -16.49 -35.24
N PRO A 274 -3.58 -17.47 -36.11
CA PRO A 274 -4.46 -17.22 -37.28
C PRO A 274 -5.83 -16.58 -36.97
N LYS A 275 -6.38 -16.83 -35.78
CA LYS A 275 -7.61 -16.15 -35.32
C LYS A 275 -7.37 -14.67 -35.01
N ILE A 276 -6.18 -14.34 -34.48
CA ILE A 276 -5.79 -12.94 -34.22
C ILE A 276 -5.58 -12.18 -35.52
N VAL A 277 -4.99 -12.81 -36.54
CA VAL A 277 -4.90 -12.22 -37.92
C VAL A 277 -6.27 -11.81 -38.42
N ARG A 278 -7.25 -12.68 -38.29
CA ARG A 278 -8.65 -12.39 -38.72
C ARG A 278 -9.28 -11.27 -37.87
N TRP A 279 -9.03 -11.27 -36.59
CA TRP A 279 -9.51 -10.21 -35.67
C TRP A 279 -8.90 -8.86 -36.02
N LEU A 280 -7.59 -8.77 -36.27
CA LEU A 280 -6.91 -7.56 -36.76
C LEU A 280 -7.46 -7.09 -38.10
N ALA A 281 -7.74 -8.02 -39.04
CA ALA A 281 -8.35 -7.70 -40.33
C ALA A 281 -9.77 -7.11 -40.17
N ALA A 282 -10.55 -7.61 -39.22
CA ALA A 282 -11.85 -7.04 -38.90
C ALA A 282 -11.73 -5.61 -38.39
N ARG A 283 -10.75 -5.32 -37.50
CA ARG A 283 -10.45 -3.97 -37.02
C ARG A 283 -10.04 -3.01 -38.13
N LYS A 284 -9.25 -3.46 -39.12
CA LYS A 284 -8.92 -2.67 -40.30
C LYS A 284 -10.16 -2.27 -41.10
N LYS A 285 -11.14 -3.18 -41.22
CA LYS A 285 -12.41 -2.89 -41.87
C LYS A 285 -13.25 -1.86 -41.11
N MET A 286 -13.24 -1.93 -39.78
CA MET A 286 -13.86 -0.91 -38.92
C MET A 286 -13.19 0.46 -39.10
N ALA A 287 -11.87 0.51 -39.16
CA ALA A 287 -11.13 1.75 -39.41
C ALA A 287 -11.48 2.40 -40.76
N ARG A 288 -11.86 1.61 -41.76
CA ARG A 288 -12.26 2.05 -43.11
C ARG A 288 -13.77 2.23 -43.26
N GLU A 289 -14.53 2.08 -42.18
CA GLU A 289 -16.01 2.17 -42.20
C GLU A 289 -16.72 1.07 -43.02
N GLU A 290 -16.01 0.03 -43.35
CA GLU A 290 -16.62 -1.15 -44.02
C GLU A 290 -17.49 -1.98 -43.03
N HIS A 291 -17.24 -1.81 -41.73
CA HIS A 291 -17.97 -2.40 -40.62
C HIS A 291 -18.18 -1.39 -39.49
N ALA A 292 -19.28 -1.52 -38.76
CA ALA A 292 -19.54 -0.75 -37.55
C ALA A 292 -18.54 -1.11 -36.46
N LEU A 293 -18.24 -0.14 -35.56
CA LEU A 293 -17.42 -0.39 -34.40
C LEU A 293 -18.12 -1.31 -33.40
N ASP A 294 -17.40 -2.31 -32.91
CA ASP A 294 -17.83 -3.09 -31.77
C ASP A 294 -17.38 -2.40 -30.43
N TRP A 295 -17.90 -2.88 -29.30
CA TRP A 295 -17.58 -2.37 -28.00
C TRP A 295 -16.09 -2.46 -27.67
N ALA A 296 -15.42 -3.51 -28.13
CA ALA A 296 -14.00 -3.69 -27.89
C ALA A 296 -13.13 -2.69 -28.66
N ALA A 297 -13.53 -2.38 -29.90
CA ALA A 297 -12.89 -1.32 -30.69
C ALA A 297 -13.12 0.05 -30.07
N ALA A 298 -14.33 0.33 -29.59
CA ALA A 298 -14.65 1.58 -28.90
C ALA A 298 -13.85 1.74 -27.59
N GLU A 299 -13.75 0.69 -26.77
CA GLU A 299 -12.92 0.69 -25.56
C GLU A 299 -11.44 1.00 -25.89
N SER A 300 -10.89 0.31 -26.88
CA SER A 300 -9.48 0.50 -27.27
C SER A 300 -9.21 1.91 -27.84
N LEU A 301 -10.17 2.48 -28.58
CA LEU A 301 -10.09 3.84 -29.08
C LEU A 301 -10.16 4.87 -27.95
N ALA A 302 -11.00 4.67 -26.95
CA ALA A 302 -11.07 5.52 -25.76
C ALA A 302 -9.70 5.54 -25.03
N PHE A 303 -9.09 4.38 -24.84
CA PHE A 303 -7.74 4.30 -24.26
C PHE A 303 -6.69 4.96 -25.14
N ALA A 304 -6.73 4.73 -26.45
CA ALA A 304 -5.77 5.31 -27.39
C ALA A 304 -5.83 6.84 -27.46
N THR A 305 -7.03 7.41 -27.44
CA THR A 305 -7.21 8.88 -27.45
C THR A 305 -6.66 9.52 -26.17
N LEU A 306 -6.94 8.94 -25.01
CA LEU A 306 -6.39 9.40 -23.73
C LEU A 306 -4.86 9.25 -23.66
N ALA A 307 -4.31 8.14 -24.17
CA ALA A 307 -2.88 7.91 -24.21
C ALA A 307 -2.15 8.96 -25.07
N LEU A 308 -2.73 9.38 -26.20
CA LEU A 308 -2.19 10.45 -27.05
C LEU A 308 -2.21 11.82 -26.35
N GLU A 309 -3.09 12.03 -25.41
CA GLU A 309 -3.13 13.23 -24.55
C GLU A 309 -2.13 13.16 -23.39
N GLY A 310 -1.32 12.10 -23.33
CA GLY A 310 -0.34 11.88 -22.28
C GLY A 310 -0.94 11.33 -20.97
N VAL A 311 -2.21 10.92 -20.97
CA VAL A 311 -2.85 10.28 -19.83
C VAL A 311 -2.37 8.83 -19.74
N ARG A 312 -1.80 8.47 -18.59
CA ARG A 312 -1.38 7.10 -18.32
C ARG A 312 -2.60 6.24 -17.98
N ILE A 313 -2.72 5.10 -18.66
CA ILE A 313 -3.79 4.14 -18.42
C ILE A 313 -3.16 2.88 -17.81
N ARG A 314 -3.75 2.37 -16.74
CA ARG A 314 -3.43 1.09 -16.15
C ARG A 314 -4.69 0.25 -16.05
N LEU A 315 -4.72 -0.83 -16.81
CA LEU A 315 -5.74 -1.87 -16.71
C LEU A 315 -5.12 -3.05 -15.98
N SER A 316 -5.70 -3.49 -14.88
CA SER A 316 -5.20 -4.62 -14.09
C SER A 316 -6.34 -5.50 -13.61
N GLY A 317 -6.06 -6.78 -13.42
CA GLY A 317 -6.99 -7.81 -13.01
C GLY A 317 -6.76 -9.09 -13.80
N GLU A 318 -7.45 -10.15 -13.41
CA GLU A 318 -7.47 -11.39 -14.17
C GLU A 318 -8.03 -11.13 -15.58
N ASP A 319 -7.49 -11.82 -16.56
CA ASP A 319 -7.90 -11.72 -17.97
C ASP A 319 -7.80 -10.33 -18.61
N SER A 320 -7.25 -9.31 -17.93
CA SER A 320 -7.20 -7.94 -18.44
C SER A 320 -6.48 -7.83 -19.79
N GLY A 321 -5.44 -8.62 -20.04
CA GLY A 321 -4.67 -8.60 -21.29
C GLY A 321 -5.45 -9.04 -22.50
N ARG A 322 -6.23 -10.11 -22.40
CA ARG A 322 -7.06 -10.66 -23.49
C ARG A 322 -8.51 -10.15 -23.43
N GLY A 323 -9.01 -9.97 -22.23
CA GLY A 323 -10.43 -9.83 -21.93
C GLY A 323 -11.10 -11.18 -21.77
N THR A 324 -12.01 -11.31 -20.78
CA THR A 324 -12.72 -12.57 -20.46
C THR A 324 -13.43 -13.15 -21.70
N PHE A 325 -14.01 -12.30 -22.51
CA PHE A 325 -14.72 -12.68 -23.75
C PHE A 325 -13.83 -12.71 -25.00
N SER A 326 -12.50 -12.73 -24.86
CA SER A 326 -11.56 -12.69 -25.99
C SER A 326 -11.79 -11.49 -26.93
N HIS A 327 -12.02 -10.33 -26.34
CA HIS A 327 -12.46 -9.13 -27.06
C HIS A 327 -11.38 -8.04 -27.11
N ARG A 328 -10.51 -7.95 -26.08
CA ARG A 328 -9.58 -6.82 -25.94
C ARG A 328 -8.25 -7.05 -26.65
N HIS A 329 -7.58 -8.15 -26.39
CA HIS A 329 -6.26 -8.48 -26.93
C HIS A 329 -5.25 -7.30 -26.83
N ALA A 330 -5.17 -6.69 -25.64
CA ALA A 330 -4.18 -5.65 -25.38
C ALA A 330 -2.76 -6.22 -25.23
N VAL A 331 -2.65 -7.51 -24.95
CA VAL A 331 -1.39 -8.26 -24.96
C VAL A 331 -1.54 -9.40 -25.95
N LEU A 332 -0.68 -9.43 -26.95
CA LEU A 332 -0.59 -10.48 -27.95
C LEU A 332 0.59 -11.41 -27.64
N HIS A 333 0.43 -12.67 -27.99
CA HIS A 333 1.46 -13.70 -27.85
C HIS A 333 1.89 -14.16 -29.22
N ASP A 334 3.19 -14.17 -29.47
CA ASP A 334 3.74 -14.76 -30.67
C ASP A 334 3.49 -16.27 -30.65
N TYR A 335 2.94 -16.79 -31.75
CA TYR A 335 2.48 -18.17 -31.86
C TYR A 335 3.63 -19.17 -31.97
N GLU A 336 4.82 -18.75 -32.41
CA GLU A 336 5.99 -19.58 -32.58
C GLU A 336 6.92 -19.58 -31.37
N ASN A 337 7.13 -18.44 -30.76
CA ASN A 337 8.15 -18.29 -29.71
C ASN A 337 7.61 -17.82 -28.35
N GLY A 338 6.31 -17.44 -28.26
CA GLY A 338 5.67 -16.99 -27.04
C GLY A 338 6.02 -15.56 -26.62
N GLN A 339 6.76 -14.79 -27.40
CA GLN A 339 7.04 -13.40 -27.09
C GLN A 339 5.75 -12.58 -26.93
N LEU A 340 5.80 -11.60 -26.01
CA LEU A 340 4.68 -10.72 -25.76
C LEU A 340 4.84 -9.40 -26.50
N TYR A 341 3.74 -8.95 -27.11
CA TYR A 341 3.60 -7.62 -27.69
C TYR A 341 2.41 -6.91 -27.05
N THR A 342 2.61 -5.71 -26.49
CA THR A 342 1.60 -4.94 -25.75
C THR A 342 1.38 -3.60 -26.44
#